data_611c1cf8516761a5d6c5fda93fda3cc7
#
_entry.id   611c1cf8516761a5d6c5fda93fda3cc7
#
_cell.length_a   1.000
_cell.length_b   1.000
_cell.length_c   1.000
_cell.angle_alpha   90.00
_cell.angle_beta   90.00
_cell.angle_gamma   90.00
#
_symmetry.space_group_name_H-M   'P 1'
#
loop_
_entity.id
_entity.type
_entity.pdbx_description
1 polymer ?
#
loop_
_entity_poly.entity_id
_entity_poly.type
_entity_poly.pdbx_seq_one_letter_code
_entity_poly.pdbx_strand_id
1 'polypeptide(L)'
;MGNKLSSVWSKFFSKKEAKVLMLGLDAAGKTTILYQLKLGMNLETIPTMGFVYEKIEHKNFKLSVWDVAGQDALRPLWKHYYQNTKGIIFVVDSSDEKRMSLAKEELHKILGDDEVKDAALLLLANKMDLKVMTPKDVENKMEIDKFQNKKSKTFGVVGLTGEGLTEAMDWLADNM
;
A
#
# COMPACT_ATOMS: atom_id res chain seq x y z
N MET A 1 -0.08 -37.01 -26.61
CA MET A 1 0.30 -35.70 -27.23
C MET A 1 -0.23 -34.46 -26.43
N GLY A 2 -0.93 -34.61 -25.32
CA GLY A 2 -1.51 -33.48 -24.56
C GLY A 2 -0.59 -32.72 -23.59
N ASN A 3 0.59 -33.24 -23.22
CA ASN A 3 1.35 -32.71 -22.07
C ASN A 3 2.47 -31.70 -22.41
N LYS A 4 2.78 -31.47 -23.67
CA LYS A 4 3.84 -30.48 -24.01
C LYS A 4 3.32 -29.06 -24.25
N LEU A 5 2.05 -28.91 -24.60
CA LEU A 5 1.44 -27.59 -24.75
C LEU A 5 1.13 -26.93 -23.40
N SER A 6 0.71 -27.69 -22.39
CA SER A 6 0.41 -27.15 -21.06
C SER A 6 1.65 -26.62 -20.33
N SER A 7 2.84 -27.23 -20.51
CA SER A 7 4.08 -26.79 -19.88
C SER A 7 4.69 -25.53 -20.52
N VAL A 8 4.42 -25.29 -21.81
CA VAL A 8 4.86 -24.07 -22.49
C VAL A 8 3.95 -22.89 -22.12
N TRP A 9 2.62 -23.14 -21.99
CA TRP A 9 1.69 -22.11 -21.57
C TRP A 9 1.89 -21.69 -20.10
N SER A 10 2.24 -22.63 -19.22
CA SER A 10 2.52 -22.31 -17.80
C SER A 10 3.78 -21.42 -17.62
N LYS A 11 4.76 -21.49 -18.53
CA LYS A 11 5.94 -20.62 -18.54
C LYS A 11 5.66 -19.19 -19.02
N PHE A 12 4.64 -19.00 -19.86
CA PHE A 12 4.23 -17.67 -20.32
C PHE A 12 3.34 -16.92 -19.31
N PHE A 13 2.74 -17.64 -18.35
CA PHE A 13 1.86 -17.08 -17.32
C PHE A 13 2.45 -17.12 -15.89
N SER A 14 3.79 -17.19 -15.76
CA SER A 14 4.39 -17.04 -14.45
C SER A 14 4.11 -15.62 -13.93
N LYS A 15 3.33 -15.51 -12.85
CA LYS A 15 3.09 -14.22 -12.20
C LYS A 15 4.41 -13.62 -11.76
N LYS A 16 4.61 -12.33 -12.08
CA LYS A 16 5.79 -11.59 -11.63
C LYS A 16 5.73 -11.41 -10.13
N GLU A 17 6.83 -11.65 -9.44
CA GLU A 17 6.93 -11.35 -8.01
C GLU A 17 7.34 -9.90 -7.81
N ALA A 18 6.65 -9.20 -6.92
CA ALA A 18 6.95 -7.83 -6.55
C ALA A 18 6.84 -7.63 -5.05
N LYS A 19 7.83 -6.97 -4.47
CA LYS A 19 7.80 -6.52 -3.08
C LYS A 19 7.04 -5.21 -2.99
N VAL A 20 6.07 -5.18 -2.08
CA VAL A 20 5.25 -4.00 -1.77
C VAL A 20 5.35 -3.71 -0.27
N LEU A 21 5.59 -2.46 0.09
CA LEU A 21 5.54 -2.02 1.48
C LEU A 21 4.22 -1.33 1.75
N MET A 22 3.60 -1.68 2.87
CA MET A 22 2.42 -0.99 3.39
C MET A 22 2.83 -0.18 4.62
N LEU A 23 2.82 1.12 4.47
CA LEU A 23 3.31 2.09 5.46
C LEU A 23 2.21 3.10 5.80
N GLY A 24 2.40 3.85 6.87
CA GLY A 24 1.46 4.85 7.37
C GLY A 24 1.44 4.85 8.90
N LEU A 25 0.83 5.85 9.48
CA LEU A 25 0.75 5.99 10.93
C LEU A 25 -0.02 4.82 11.57
N ASP A 26 0.15 4.66 12.87
CA ASP A 26 -0.67 3.73 13.66
C ASP A 26 -2.16 4.09 13.55
N ALA A 27 -3.00 3.09 13.65
CA ALA A 27 -4.47 3.20 13.51
C ALA A 27 -4.97 3.71 12.14
N ALA A 28 -4.12 3.86 11.12
CA ALA A 28 -4.56 4.22 9.77
C ALA A 28 -5.38 3.11 9.08
N GLY A 29 -5.34 1.87 9.59
CA GLY A 29 -6.09 0.73 9.06
C GLY A 29 -5.29 -0.17 8.12
N LYS A 30 -3.97 -0.11 8.15
CA LYS A 30 -3.06 -0.92 7.30
C LYS A 30 -3.34 -2.42 7.41
N THR A 31 -3.29 -2.97 8.62
CA THR A 31 -3.50 -4.40 8.86
C THR A 31 -4.91 -4.84 8.47
N THR A 32 -5.91 -4.00 8.69
CA THR A 32 -7.29 -4.25 8.24
C THR A 32 -7.36 -4.37 6.72
N ILE A 33 -6.74 -3.43 5.99
CA ILE A 33 -6.65 -3.47 4.53
C ILE A 33 -5.94 -4.73 4.05
N LEU A 34 -4.82 -5.10 4.70
CA LEU A 34 -4.06 -6.30 4.34
C LEU A 34 -4.92 -7.57 4.42
N TYR A 35 -5.65 -7.75 5.52
CA TYR A 35 -6.54 -8.90 5.69
C TYR A 35 -7.74 -8.85 4.73
N GLN A 36 -8.28 -7.68 4.45
CA GLN A 36 -9.34 -7.52 3.46
C GLN A 36 -8.85 -7.95 2.06
N LEU A 37 -7.66 -7.53 1.67
CA LEU A 37 -7.05 -7.94 0.40
C LEU A 37 -6.75 -9.44 0.32
N LYS A 38 -6.35 -10.05 1.44
CA LYS A 38 -5.99 -11.47 1.48
C LYS A 38 -7.20 -12.39 1.54
N LEU A 39 -8.17 -12.08 2.38
CA LEU A 39 -9.26 -12.98 2.76
C LEU A 39 -10.62 -12.53 2.22
N GLY A 40 -10.72 -11.31 1.71
CA GLY A 40 -12.00 -10.72 1.31
C GLY A 40 -12.95 -10.52 2.48
N MET A 41 -12.45 -10.46 3.71
CA MET A 41 -13.25 -10.28 4.92
C MET A 41 -12.60 -9.33 5.91
N ASN A 42 -13.45 -8.71 6.72
CA ASN A 42 -13.02 -7.88 7.83
C ASN A 42 -12.77 -8.75 9.06
N LEU A 43 -11.57 -8.65 9.62
CA LEU A 43 -11.21 -9.27 10.89
C LEU A 43 -10.90 -8.20 11.92
N GLU A 44 -11.21 -8.48 13.17
CA GLU A 44 -10.67 -7.66 14.27
C GLU A 44 -9.14 -7.78 14.26
N THR A 45 -8.48 -6.64 14.16
CA THR A 45 -7.03 -6.58 14.13
C THR A 45 -6.51 -5.97 15.41
N ILE A 46 -5.41 -6.53 15.92
CA ILE A 46 -4.62 -5.94 16.99
C ILE A 46 -3.49 -5.10 16.40
N PRO A 47 -2.94 -4.10 17.13
CA PRO A 47 -1.80 -3.33 16.65
C PRO A 47 -0.65 -4.23 16.23
N THR A 48 -0.07 -3.94 15.06
CA THR A 48 1.09 -4.68 14.53
C THR A 48 2.31 -4.42 15.40
N MET A 49 2.91 -5.48 15.90
CA MET A 49 4.18 -5.42 16.63
C MET A 49 5.32 -5.84 15.69
N GLY A 50 6.04 -4.83 15.16
CA GLY A 50 7.10 -5.04 14.18
C GLY A 50 6.56 -5.01 12.76
N PHE A 51 6.29 -6.17 12.17
CA PHE A 51 5.71 -6.27 10.82
C PHE A 51 4.86 -7.53 10.67
N VAL A 52 3.94 -7.50 9.70
CA VAL A 52 3.23 -8.67 9.20
C VAL A 52 3.59 -8.84 7.72
N TYR A 53 3.94 -10.06 7.33
CA TYR A 53 4.27 -10.39 5.94
C TYR A 53 3.20 -11.31 5.37
N GLU A 54 2.65 -10.92 4.22
CA GLU A 54 1.64 -11.69 3.52
C GLU A 54 1.91 -11.75 2.02
N LYS A 55 1.58 -12.89 1.42
CA LYS A 55 1.57 -13.06 -0.03
C LYS A 55 0.15 -12.89 -0.56
N ILE A 56 -0.02 -11.98 -1.49
CA ILE A 56 -1.29 -11.69 -2.15
C ILE A 56 -1.11 -11.91 -3.65
N GLU A 57 -2.03 -12.63 -4.27
CA GLU A 57 -2.08 -12.75 -5.72
C GLU A 57 -3.07 -11.72 -6.27
N HIS A 58 -2.59 -10.84 -7.13
CA HIS A 58 -3.42 -9.85 -7.80
C HIS A 58 -2.99 -9.69 -9.26
N LYS A 59 -3.93 -9.85 -10.20
CA LYS A 59 -3.64 -9.87 -11.65
C LYS A 59 -2.47 -10.81 -11.98
N ASN A 60 -1.45 -10.29 -12.65
CA ASN A 60 -0.26 -11.02 -13.07
C ASN A 60 0.88 -10.97 -12.03
N PHE A 61 0.61 -10.47 -10.81
CA PHE A 61 1.59 -10.32 -9.78
C PHE A 61 1.34 -11.24 -8.58
N LYS A 62 2.44 -11.69 -7.99
CA LYS A 62 2.49 -12.20 -6.62
C LYS A 62 3.10 -11.11 -5.77
N LEU A 63 2.27 -10.44 -4.98
CA LEU A 63 2.69 -9.34 -4.13
C LEU A 63 3.16 -9.88 -2.79
N SER A 64 4.38 -9.57 -2.44
CA SER A 64 4.90 -9.77 -1.09
C SER A 64 4.65 -8.49 -0.31
N VAL A 65 3.56 -8.43 0.44
CA VAL A 65 3.16 -7.24 1.17
C VAL A 65 3.70 -7.28 2.59
N TRP A 66 4.40 -6.25 2.97
CA TRP A 66 4.96 -6.05 4.30
C TRP A 66 4.19 -4.92 4.97
N ASP A 67 3.31 -5.28 5.89
CA ASP A 67 2.62 -4.32 6.76
C ASP A 67 3.53 -4.00 7.95
N VAL A 68 4.11 -2.82 7.95
CA VAL A 68 5.07 -2.39 8.97
C VAL A 68 4.38 -1.48 9.98
N ALA A 69 4.67 -1.72 11.26
CA ALA A 69 4.07 -0.95 12.36
C ALA A 69 4.29 0.56 12.22
N GLY A 70 3.22 1.32 12.39
CA GLY A 70 3.20 2.79 12.24
C GLY A 70 3.43 3.58 13.53
N GLN A 71 3.74 2.90 14.64
CA GLN A 71 4.01 3.55 15.93
C GLN A 71 5.29 4.40 15.88
N ASP A 72 5.30 5.52 16.59
CA ASP A 72 6.41 6.50 16.57
C ASP A 72 7.79 5.87 16.75
N ALA A 73 7.93 4.99 17.74
CA ALA A 73 9.21 4.34 18.06
C ALA A 73 9.69 3.40 16.95
N LEU A 74 8.82 2.92 16.06
CA LEU A 74 9.13 1.93 15.04
C LEU A 74 9.30 2.54 13.65
N ARG A 75 8.85 3.78 13.40
CA ARG A 75 8.99 4.45 12.10
C ARG A 75 10.43 4.58 11.61
N PRO A 76 11.44 4.87 12.45
CA PRO A 76 12.83 4.90 12.00
C PRO A 76 13.32 3.57 11.42
N LEU A 77 12.63 2.46 11.72
CA LEU A 77 12.96 1.14 11.19
C LEU A 77 12.42 0.90 9.78
N TRP A 78 11.51 1.72 9.26
CA TRP A 78 10.90 1.55 7.94
C TRP A 78 11.93 1.42 6.83
N LYS A 79 13.01 2.19 6.87
CA LYS A 79 14.10 2.16 5.89
C LYS A 79 14.75 0.76 5.74
N HIS A 80 14.73 -0.07 6.77
CA HIS A 80 15.27 -1.43 6.68
C HIS A 80 14.50 -2.33 5.72
N TYR A 81 13.27 -1.91 5.33
CA TYR A 81 12.40 -2.65 4.43
C TYR A 81 12.43 -2.12 2.99
N TYR A 82 13.13 -1.00 2.70
CA TYR A 82 13.06 -0.33 1.40
C TYR A 82 13.70 -1.11 0.25
N GLN A 83 14.75 -1.88 0.52
CA GLN A 83 15.50 -2.60 -0.51
C GLN A 83 14.61 -3.48 -1.40
N ASN A 84 14.77 -3.36 -2.73
CA ASN A 84 14.02 -4.10 -3.75
C ASN A 84 12.50 -3.85 -3.76
N THR A 85 12.03 -2.78 -3.13
CA THR A 85 10.62 -2.40 -3.14
C THR A 85 10.20 -1.87 -4.51
N LYS A 86 9.10 -2.41 -5.07
CA LYS A 86 8.52 -2.00 -6.35
C LYS A 86 7.28 -1.14 -6.19
N GLY A 87 6.58 -1.28 -5.07
CA GLY A 87 5.40 -0.49 -4.75
C GLY A 87 5.36 -0.10 -3.28
N ILE A 88 4.86 1.09 -3.01
CA ILE A 88 4.56 1.58 -1.68
C ILE A 88 3.07 1.85 -1.60
N ILE A 89 2.40 1.26 -0.64
CA ILE A 89 1.04 1.58 -0.25
C ILE A 89 1.15 2.43 1.02
N PHE A 90 0.85 3.72 0.91
CA PHE A 90 0.83 4.60 2.07
C PHE A 90 -0.61 4.86 2.49
N VAL A 91 -0.96 4.44 3.70
CA VAL A 91 -2.33 4.49 4.22
C VAL A 91 -2.48 5.68 5.16
N VAL A 92 -3.48 6.50 4.88
CA VAL A 92 -3.84 7.68 5.68
C VAL A 92 -5.26 7.53 6.18
N ASP A 93 -5.48 7.80 7.46
CA ASP A 93 -6.83 7.93 8.02
C ASP A 93 -7.43 9.28 7.58
N SER A 94 -8.42 9.24 6.68
CA SER A 94 -9.06 10.47 6.17
C SER A 94 -9.89 11.21 7.20
N SER A 95 -10.11 10.64 8.37
CA SER A 95 -10.81 11.29 9.49
C SER A 95 -9.87 11.97 10.48
N ASP A 96 -8.57 11.71 10.41
CA ASP A 96 -7.57 12.20 11.37
C ASP A 96 -6.85 13.46 10.86
N GLU A 97 -7.56 14.57 10.83
CA GLU A 97 -6.97 15.85 10.41
C GLU A 97 -5.79 16.29 11.27
N LYS A 98 -5.80 15.92 12.56
CA LYS A 98 -4.78 16.36 13.52
C LYS A 98 -3.40 15.79 13.21
N ARG A 99 -3.36 14.53 12.74
CA ARG A 99 -2.08 13.87 12.41
C ARG A 99 -1.73 13.94 10.91
N MET A 100 -2.48 14.69 10.10
CA MET A 100 -2.22 14.80 8.67
C MET A 100 -0.83 15.37 8.35
N SER A 101 -0.39 16.40 9.11
CA SER A 101 0.96 16.97 8.94
C SER A 101 2.05 15.95 9.25
N LEU A 102 1.87 15.16 10.31
CA LEU A 102 2.80 14.09 10.67
C LEU A 102 2.84 12.99 9.59
N ALA A 103 1.68 12.58 9.09
CA ALA A 103 1.60 11.61 8.00
C ALA A 103 2.33 12.11 6.75
N LYS A 104 2.18 13.41 6.41
CA LYS A 104 2.90 14.04 5.31
C LYS A 104 4.42 14.01 5.52
N GLU A 105 4.89 14.40 6.69
CA GLU A 105 6.32 14.40 7.00
C GLU A 105 6.93 13.00 6.84
N GLU A 106 6.26 11.97 7.35
CA GLU A 106 6.73 10.60 7.22
C GLU A 106 6.72 10.12 5.75
N LEU A 107 5.67 10.44 4.99
CA LEU A 107 5.62 10.13 3.57
C LEU A 107 6.76 10.82 2.80
N HIS A 108 7.03 12.10 3.07
CA HIS A 108 8.07 12.85 2.39
C HIS A 108 9.47 12.29 2.71
N LYS A 109 9.73 11.83 3.94
CA LYS A 109 10.97 11.12 4.29
C LYS A 109 11.14 9.85 3.46
N ILE A 110 10.07 9.06 3.30
CA ILE A 110 10.08 7.85 2.48
C ILE A 110 10.40 8.20 1.02
N LEU A 111 9.67 9.16 0.45
CA LEU A 111 9.79 9.52 -0.97
C LEU A 111 11.14 10.18 -1.32
N GLY A 112 11.82 10.73 -0.32
CA GLY A 112 13.18 11.28 -0.45
C GLY A 112 14.30 10.25 -0.40
N ASP A 113 13.99 8.98 -0.12
CA ASP A 113 15.00 7.93 -0.03
C ASP A 113 15.27 7.29 -1.40
N ASP A 114 16.56 7.18 -1.76
CA ASP A 114 17.00 6.65 -3.05
C ASP A 114 16.61 5.18 -3.27
N GLU A 115 16.48 4.39 -2.23
CA GLU A 115 16.13 2.98 -2.32
C GLU A 115 14.70 2.74 -2.86
N VAL A 116 13.82 3.73 -2.72
CA VAL A 116 12.43 3.66 -3.16
C VAL A 116 12.08 4.64 -4.29
N LYS A 117 13.09 5.31 -4.87
CA LYS A 117 12.86 6.32 -5.92
C LYS A 117 12.04 5.80 -7.11
N ASP A 118 12.27 4.55 -7.51
CA ASP A 118 11.61 3.91 -8.66
C ASP A 118 10.33 3.15 -8.28
N ALA A 119 9.98 3.07 -6.99
CA ALA A 119 8.78 2.39 -6.55
C ALA A 119 7.54 3.22 -6.87
N ALA A 120 6.46 2.58 -7.35
CA ALA A 120 5.17 3.24 -7.51
C ALA A 120 4.54 3.57 -6.15
N LEU A 121 3.95 4.75 -6.00
CA LEU A 121 3.26 5.18 -4.79
C LEU A 121 1.75 5.07 -4.96
N LEU A 122 1.12 4.23 -4.17
CA LEU A 122 -0.32 4.18 -3.99
C LEU A 122 -0.67 4.85 -2.64
N LEU A 123 -1.30 6.01 -2.70
CA LEU A 123 -1.81 6.70 -1.52
C LEU A 123 -3.27 6.29 -1.28
N LEU A 124 -3.55 5.65 -0.16
CA LEU A 124 -4.89 5.26 0.24
C LEU A 124 -5.45 6.22 1.29
N ALA A 125 -6.45 7.02 0.92
CA ALA A 125 -7.29 7.75 1.84
C ALA A 125 -8.32 6.77 2.41
N ASN A 126 -8.02 6.18 3.56
CA ASN A 126 -8.86 5.17 4.21
C ASN A 126 -9.91 5.80 5.11
N LYS A 127 -10.90 5.00 5.49
CA LYS A 127 -12.05 5.37 6.34
C LYS A 127 -12.96 6.41 5.68
N MET A 128 -13.15 6.28 4.36
CA MET A 128 -13.99 7.19 3.58
C MET A 128 -15.47 7.17 4.00
N ASP A 129 -15.91 6.11 4.67
CA ASP A 129 -17.22 5.98 5.31
C ASP A 129 -17.49 7.05 6.38
N LEU A 130 -16.44 7.58 7.01
CA LEU A 130 -16.55 8.64 8.02
C LEU A 130 -16.77 10.05 7.42
N LYS A 131 -16.57 10.23 6.13
CA LYS A 131 -16.89 11.46 5.35
C LYS A 131 -16.28 12.75 5.91
N VAL A 132 -15.04 12.73 6.43
CA VAL A 132 -14.36 13.92 6.98
C VAL A 132 -13.57 14.64 5.88
N MET A 133 -12.66 13.94 5.19
CA MET A 133 -11.89 14.49 4.07
C MET A 133 -12.12 13.65 2.82
N THR A 134 -12.17 14.31 1.65
CA THR A 134 -12.18 13.61 0.36
C THR A 134 -10.79 13.07 0.01
N PRO A 135 -10.68 12.10 -0.92
CA PRO A 135 -9.37 11.65 -1.42
C PRO A 135 -8.54 12.81 -1.98
N LYS A 136 -9.17 13.80 -2.61
CA LYS A 136 -8.50 14.98 -3.14
C LYS A 136 -7.97 15.89 -2.04
N ASP A 137 -8.71 16.04 -0.93
CA ASP A 137 -8.23 16.80 0.23
C ASP A 137 -6.99 16.14 0.84
N VAL A 138 -7.02 14.81 0.99
CA VAL A 138 -5.88 14.04 1.47
C VAL A 138 -4.68 14.21 0.53
N GLU A 139 -4.87 14.05 -0.78
CA GLU A 139 -3.83 14.22 -1.78
C GLU A 139 -3.18 15.60 -1.70
N ASN A 140 -4.00 16.67 -1.61
CA ASN A 140 -3.51 18.04 -1.50
C ASN A 140 -2.73 18.27 -0.19
N LYS A 141 -3.23 17.74 0.94
CA LYS A 141 -2.55 17.86 2.23
C LYS A 141 -1.24 17.07 2.30
N MET A 142 -1.15 15.97 1.57
CA MET A 142 0.06 15.14 1.47
C MET A 142 1.10 15.72 0.51
N GLU A 143 0.73 16.70 -0.34
CA GLU A 143 1.63 17.41 -1.27
C GLU A 143 2.49 16.46 -2.12
N ILE A 144 1.90 15.39 -2.63
CA ILE A 144 2.63 14.39 -3.43
C ILE A 144 3.03 14.93 -4.81
N ASP A 145 2.42 16.00 -5.28
CA ASP A 145 2.76 16.74 -6.50
C ASP A 145 4.18 17.31 -6.49
N LYS A 146 4.77 17.49 -5.31
CA LYS A 146 6.19 17.87 -5.17
C LYS A 146 7.16 16.81 -5.69
N PHE A 147 6.73 15.57 -5.83
CA PHE A 147 7.52 14.44 -6.32
C PHE A 147 7.15 14.10 -7.77
N GLN A 148 7.35 15.05 -8.70
CA GLN A 148 6.86 15.00 -10.09
C GLN A 148 7.33 13.77 -10.89
N ASN A 149 8.47 13.20 -10.57
CA ASN A 149 9.01 12.01 -11.25
C ASN A 149 8.48 10.69 -10.66
N LYS A 150 7.63 10.75 -9.65
CA LYS A 150 7.08 9.59 -8.96
C LYS A 150 5.78 9.15 -9.63
N LYS A 151 5.70 7.89 -10.05
CA LYS A 151 4.39 7.29 -10.39
C LYS A 151 3.57 7.21 -9.11
N SER A 152 2.53 8.03 -9.01
CA SER A 152 1.70 8.11 -7.81
C SER A 152 0.23 8.26 -8.16
N LYS A 153 -0.64 7.70 -7.33
CA LYS A 153 -2.09 7.91 -7.42
C LYS A 153 -2.74 7.76 -6.05
N THR A 154 -3.79 8.56 -5.84
CA THR A 154 -4.60 8.54 -4.62
C THR A 154 -5.94 7.87 -4.89
N PHE A 155 -6.36 6.98 -3.99
CA PHE A 155 -7.68 6.35 -3.99
C PHE A 155 -8.34 6.52 -2.62
N GLY A 156 -9.64 6.81 -2.64
CA GLY A 156 -10.47 6.71 -1.45
C GLY A 156 -10.92 5.26 -1.25
N VAL A 157 -10.77 4.75 -0.03
CA VAL A 157 -11.10 3.37 0.29
C VAL A 157 -11.82 3.26 1.64
N VAL A 158 -12.53 2.16 1.81
CA VAL A 158 -13.07 1.73 3.10
C VAL A 158 -12.46 0.36 3.42
N GLY A 159 -11.41 0.36 4.22
CA GLY A 159 -10.66 -0.87 4.55
C GLY A 159 -11.51 -1.95 5.21
N LEU A 160 -12.56 -1.57 5.94
CA LEU A 160 -13.49 -2.51 6.58
C LEU A 160 -14.35 -3.29 5.57
N THR A 161 -14.74 -2.67 4.46
CA THR A 161 -15.64 -3.28 3.47
C THR A 161 -14.92 -3.73 2.21
N GLY A 162 -13.70 -3.22 1.97
CA GLY A 162 -12.95 -3.44 0.74
C GLY A 162 -13.30 -2.48 -0.40
N GLU A 163 -14.23 -1.53 -0.18
CA GLU A 163 -14.61 -0.56 -1.19
C GLU A 163 -13.40 0.23 -1.68
N GLY A 164 -13.23 0.32 -3.01
CA GLY A 164 -12.13 1.04 -3.68
C GLY A 164 -10.79 0.29 -3.70
N LEU A 165 -10.63 -0.83 -2.97
CA LEU A 165 -9.35 -1.54 -2.89
C LEU A 165 -8.99 -2.26 -4.20
N THR A 166 -9.96 -2.82 -4.92
CA THR A 166 -9.70 -3.52 -6.17
C THR A 166 -9.11 -2.58 -7.22
N GLU A 167 -9.73 -1.44 -7.44
CA GLU A 167 -9.28 -0.42 -8.40
C GLU A 167 -7.90 0.16 -8.00
N ALA A 168 -7.68 0.36 -6.71
CA ALA A 168 -6.41 0.84 -6.18
C ALA A 168 -5.27 -0.17 -6.44
N MET A 169 -5.52 -1.45 -6.17
CA MET A 169 -4.54 -2.52 -6.40
C MET A 169 -4.32 -2.78 -7.89
N ASP A 170 -5.35 -2.63 -8.72
CA ASP A 170 -5.23 -2.72 -10.18
C ASP A 170 -4.26 -1.65 -10.69
N TRP A 171 -4.43 -0.41 -10.24
CA TRP A 171 -3.53 0.67 -10.61
C TRP A 171 -2.08 0.38 -10.17
N LEU A 172 -1.89 -0.09 -8.93
CA LEU A 172 -0.55 -0.40 -8.42
C LEU A 172 0.13 -1.49 -9.26
N ALA A 173 -0.58 -2.57 -9.55
CA ALA A 173 -0.06 -3.68 -10.37
C ALA A 173 0.33 -3.23 -11.79
N ASP A 174 -0.41 -2.30 -12.39
CA ASP A 174 -0.15 -1.80 -13.74
C ASP A 174 1.02 -0.79 -13.80
N ASN A 175 1.49 -0.30 -12.65
CA ASN A 175 2.50 0.77 -12.58
C ASN A 175 3.82 0.38 -11.88
N MET A 176 3.93 -0.87 -11.41
CA MET A 176 5.16 -1.44 -10.83
C MET A 176 6.16 -1.96 -11.86
#